data_cf394db5fd702008985c5fec1513d136
#
_entry.id   cf394db5fd702008985c5fec1513d136
#
_cell.length_a   1.000
_cell.length_b   1.000
_cell.length_c   1.000
_cell.angle_alpha   90.00
_cell.angle_beta   90.00
_cell.angle_gamma   90.00
#
_symmetry.space_group_name_H-M   'P 1'
#
loop_
_entity.id
_entity.type
_entity.pdbx_description
1 polymer ?
#
loop_
_entity_poly.entity_id
_entity_poly.type
_entity_poly.pdbx_seq_one_letter_code
_entity_poly.pdbx_strand_id
1 'polypeptide(L)'
;INKTINTFNINFINKSKPGILINETKRTPIFIVGMPRSGTSLIEQILDSHNSVYGAGELKTLSDCIEQNVKKESNEKTLDFIPQAKQGFFNDVGNDYLNRVWELSPNSKFISDKMPGNFFNLGLIYLAIPNAKIIHAMRDPMDSCFSNYTRLFKDDMRFTYSQESIGDYYKGYHTIMDHWKKVLPDNFICHMPYEEMIENTEKEAKRLTSFIGLDWDPNCLKFYDNKRNVKTA
;
A
#
# COMPACT_ATOMS: atom_id res chain seq x y z
N ILE A 1 3.41 16.25 -1.42
CA ILE A 1 2.02 15.99 -1.85
C ILE A 1 1.71 16.72 -3.14
N ASN A 2 1.75 18.05 -3.20
CA ASN A 2 1.42 18.81 -4.41
C ASN A 2 2.23 18.32 -5.63
N LYS A 3 3.52 18.03 -5.44
CA LYS A 3 4.35 17.50 -6.51
C LYS A 3 3.85 16.13 -7.00
N THR A 4 3.47 15.22 -6.11
CA THR A 4 2.91 13.91 -6.47
C THR A 4 1.61 14.05 -7.26
N ILE A 5 0.70 14.93 -6.79
CA ILE A 5 -0.57 15.22 -7.47
C ILE A 5 -0.35 15.78 -8.87
N ASN A 6 0.58 16.71 -9.02
CA ASN A 6 0.90 17.31 -10.32
C ASN A 6 1.55 16.30 -11.28
N THR A 7 2.42 15.41 -10.76
CA THR A 7 3.08 14.38 -11.53
C THR A 7 2.08 13.32 -12.03
N PHE A 8 1.27 12.76 -11.14
CA PHE A 8 0.29 11.72 -11.46
C PHE A 8 -1.11 12.30 -11.72
N ASN A 9 -1.20 13.38 -12.51
CA ASN A 9 -2.48 13.93 -12.90
C ASN A 9 -3.24 13.01 -13.89
N ILE A 10 -4.53 13.28 -14.10
CA ILE A 10 -5.41 12.45 -14.93
C ILE A 10 -4.88 12.29 -16.36
N ASN A 11 -4.28 13.33 -16.93
CA ASN A 11 -3.72 13.27 -18.29
C ASN A 11 -2.51 12.34 -18.35
N PHE A 12 -1.65 12.37 -17.33
CA PHE A 12 -0.49 11.49 -17.24
C PHE A 12 -0.94 10.02 -17.08
N ILE A 13 -1.86 9.75 -16.14
CA ILE A 13 -2.40 8.39 -15.92
C ILE A 13 -3.06 7.85 -17.18
N ASN A 14 -3.89 8.63 -17.88
CA ASN A 14 -4.58 8.18 -19.08
C ASN A 14 -3.65 7.95 -20.29
N LYS A 15 -2.54 8.68 -20.38
CA LYS A 15 -1.54 8.49 -21.43
C LYS A 15 -0.60 7.33 -21.16
N SER A 16 -0.33 7.06 -19.90
CA SER A 16 0.57 6.00 -19.48
C SER A 16 -0.15 4.65 -19.57
N LYS A 17 0.52 3.68 -20.17
CA LYS A 17 0.02 2.30 -20.16
C LYS A 17 0.52 1.60 -18.91
N PRO A 18 -0.31 0.79 -18.24
CA PRO A 18 0.19 -0.09 -17.18
C PRO A 18 1.33 -0.97 -17.67
N GLY A 19 2.23 -1.32 -16.77
CA GLY A 19 3.39 -2.14 -17.06
C GLY A 19 3.02 -3.53 -17.60
N ILE A 20 3.92 -4.12 -18.37
CA ILE A 20 3.82 -5.52 -18.78
C ILE A 20 4.72 -6.31 -17.85
N LEU A 21 4.13 -7.17 -17.03
CA LEU A 21 4.88 -8.06 -16.15
C LEU A 21 5.39 -9.26 -16.95
N ILE A 22 6.70 -9.52 -16.88
CA ILE A 22 7.34 -10.60 -17.66
C ILE A 22 6.80 -11.98 -17.26
N ASN A 23 6.45 -12.12 -15.98
CA ASN A 23 5.82 -13.32 -15.46
C ASN A 23 4.38 -13.00 -15.08
N GLU A 24 3.42 -13.24 -15.97
CA GLU A 24 2.00 -13.34 -15.60
C GLU A 24 1.80 -14.53 -14.66
N THR A 25 2.38 -14.43 -13.47
CA THR A 25 2.15 -15.42 -12.44
C THR A 25 0.73 -15.21 -11.91
N LYS A 26 0.03 -16.29 -11.60
CA LYS A 26 -1.25 -16.27 -10.86
C LYS A 26 -1.06 -15.74 -9.42
N ARG A 27 -0.09 -14.87 -9.23
CA ARG A 27 0.32 -14.31 -7.94
C ARG A 27 -0.03 -12.83 -7.89
N THR A 28 -0.58 -12.39 -6.78
CA THR A 28 -1.08 -11.03 -6.61
C THR A 28 -0.45 -10.38 -5.39
N PRO A 29 0.30 -9.29 -5.55
CA PRO A 29 0.75 -8.50 -4.40
C PRO A 29 -0.40 -7.64 -3.87
N ILE A 30 -0.45 -7.52 -2.54
CA ILE A 30 -1.44 -6.75 -1.81
C ILE A 30 -0.71 -5.63 -1.08
N PHE A 31 -1.05 -4.38 -1.38
CA PHE A 31 -0.51 -3.24 -0.65
C PHE A 31 -1.53 -2.75 0.38
N ILE A 32 -1.14 -2.73 1.65
CA ILE A 32 -1.96 -2.20 2.73
C ILE A 32 -1.40 -0.84 3.11
N VAL A 33 -2.17 0.20 2.81
CA VAL A 33 -1.76 1.60 2.95
C VAL A 33 -2.71 2.38 3.86
N GLY A 34 -2.28 3.55 4.33
CA GLY A 34 -3.10 4.44 5.16
C GLY A 34 -2.25 5.27 6.11
N MET A 35 -2.90 6.00 7.01
CA MET A 35 -2.18 6.63 8.11
C MET A 35 -1.52 5.57 8.99
N PRO A 36 -0.35 5.80 9.57
CA PRO A 36 0.11 5.00 10.70
C PRO A 36 -1.00 4.97 11.77
N ARG A 37 -1.17 3.83 12.45
CA ARG A 37 -2.20 3.64 13.49
C ARG A 37 -3.65 3.61 13.01
N SER A 38 -3.90 3.46 11.71
CA SER A 38 -5.25 3.35 11.13
C SER A 38 -5.81 1.92 11.06
N GLY A 39 -5.13 0.93 11.64
CA GLY A 39 -5.58 -0.47 11.61
C GLY A 39 -4.93 -1.32 10.51
N THR A 40 -3.90 -0.83 9.82
CA THR A 40 -3.18 -1.58 8.78
C THR A 40 -2.66 -2.94 9.26
N SER A 41 -2.20 -3.04 10.51
CA SER A 41 -1.72 -4.30 11.09
C SER A 41 -2.85 -5.29 11.37
N LEU A 42 -4.04 -4.84 11.76
CA LEU A 42 -5.21 -5.69 11.93
C LEU A 42 -5.62 -6.31 10.59
N ILE A 43 -5.70 -5.50 9.54
CA ILE A 43 -6.02 -5.97 8.20
C ILE A 43 -5.00 -7.01 7.74
N GLU A 44 -3.72 -6.74 7.94
CA GLU A 44 -2.67 -7.69 7.58
C GLU A 44 -2.75 -9.00 8.37
N GLN A 45 -3.05 -8.95 9.67
CA GLN A 45 -3.24 -10.15 10.51
C GLN A 45 -4.42 -11.00 10.02
N ILE A 46 -5.54 -10.38 9.68
CA ILE A 46 -6.70 -11.06 9.11
C ILE A 46 -6.33 -11.78 7.82
N LEU A 47 -5.62 -11.10 6.91
CA LEU A 47 -5.20 -11.68 5.63
C LEU A 47 -4.15 -12.78 5.79
N ASP A 48 -3.16 -12.58 6.65
CA ASP A 48 -2.09 -13.56 6.90
C ASP A 48 -2.61 -14.83 7.59
N SER A 49 -3.80 -14.77 8.20
CA SER A 49 -4.48 -15.96 8.73
C SER A 49 -5.13 -16.82 7.64
N HIS A 50 -5.22 -16.32 6.41
CA HIS A 50 -5.68 -17.09 5.26
C HIS A 50 -4.53 -17.93 4.68
N ASN A 51 -4.76 -19.23 4.44
CA ASN A 51 -3.76 -20.20 3.99
C ASN A 51 -3.03 -19.86 2.67
N SER A 52 -3.58 -18.97 1.85
CA SER A 52 -3.01 -18.56 0.56
C SER A 52 -2.26 -17.23 0.62
N VAL A 53 -2.23 -16.57 1.77
CA VAL A 53 -1.62 -15.24 1.95
C VAL A 53 -0.40 -15.33 2.84
N TYR A 54 0.65 -14.59 2.49
CA TYR A 54 1.81 -14.36 3.34
C TYR A 54 1.91 -12.88 3.69
N GLY A 55 1.87 -12.57 4.97
CA GLY A 55 2.05 -11.21 5.48
C GLY A 55 3.52 -10.85 5.59
N ALA A 56 4.04 -10.01 4.73
CA ALA A 56 5.45 -9.63 4.71
C ALA A 56 5.80 -8.48 5.68
N GLY A 57 4.81 -7.79 6.24
CA GLY A 57 5.03 -6.63 7.11
C GLY A 57 5.41 -5.39 6.33
N GLU A 58 6.17 -4.49 6.96
CA GLU A 58 6.61 -3.23 6.35
C GLU A 58 7.86 -3.45 5.50
N LEU A 59 7.68 -3.37 4.16
CA LEU A 59 8.77 -3.57 3.22
C LEU A 59 9.26 -2.22 2.66
N LYS A 60 10.59 -2.04 2.65
CA LYS A 60 11.25 -0.94 1.92
C LYS A 60 11.47 -1.27 0.44
N THR A 61 11.13 -2.49 0.04
CA THR A 61 11.42 -3.05 -1.28
C THR A 61 10.91 -2.17 -2.43
N LEU A 62 9.68 -1.64 -2.31
CA LEU A 62 9.13 -0.79 -3.38
C LEU A 62 9.94 0.51 -3.54
N SER A 63 10.23 1.21 -2.46
CA SER A 63 11.04 2.44 -2.50
C SER A 63 12.45 2.17 -3.04
N ASP A 64 13.07 1.07 -2.62
CA ASP A 64 14.40 0.68 -3.09
C ASP A 64 14.40 0.38 -4.59
N CYS A 65 13.39 -0.33 -5.11
CA CYS A 65 13.26 -0.62 -6.54
C CYS A 65 13.05 0.67 -7.35
N ILE A 66 12.20 1.57 -6.86
CA ILE A 66 11.96 2.87 -7.51
C ILE A 66 13.27 3.66 -7.61
N GLU A 67 13.95 3.85 -6.47
CA GLU A 67 15.20 4.63 -6.44
C GLU A 67 16.30 4.02 -7.32
N GLN A 68 16.46 2.69 -7.28
CA GLN A 68 17.47 2.01 -8.09
C GLN A 68 17.20 2.16 -9.58
N ASN A 69 15.94 2.03 -10.01
CA ASN A 69 15.59 2.17 -11.42
C ASN A 69 15.66 3.64 -11.88
N VAL A 70 15.30 4.62 -11.05
CA VAL A 70 15.55 6.03 -11.36
C VAL A 70 17.05 6.28 -11.55
N LYS A 71 17.92 5.81 -10.65
CA LYS A 71 19.37 5.99 -10.73
C LYS A 71 20.01 5.34 -11.96
N LYS A 72 19.40 4.29 -12.54
CA LYS A 72 19.88 3.70 -13.81
C LYS A 72 19.64 4.62 -15.01
N GLU A 73 18.60 5.43 -14.98
CA GLU A 73 18.16 6.25 -16.11
C GLU A 73 18.48 7.74 -15.93
N SER A 74 18.55 8.25 -14.69
CA SER A 74 18.68 9.67 -14.37
C SER A 74 19.32 9.91 -13.01
N ASN A 75 19.90 11.09 -12.83
CA ASN A 75 20.34 11.62 -11.53
C ASN A 75 19.28 12.50 -10.85
N GLU A 76 18.09 12.61 -11.42
CA GLU A 76 17.02 13.41 -10.89
C GLU A 76 16.33 12.74 -9.70
N LYS A 77 15.53 13.51 -8.94
CA LYS A 77 14.64 12.94 -7.93
C LYS A 77 13.48 12.23 -8.64
N THR A 78 12.98 11.17 -8.04
CA THR A 78 11.90 10.32 -8.59
C THR A 78 10.75 11.11 -9.21
N LEU A 79 10.17 12.06 -8.48
CA LEU A 79 9.02 12.84 -8.98
C LEU A 79 9.38 13.84 -10.08
N ASP A 80 10.65 14.18 -10.29
CA ASP A 80 11.11 14.99 -11.41
C ASP A 80 11.30 14.13 -12.66
N PHE A 81 11.75 12.89 -12.47
CA PHE A 81 11.99 11.93 -13.53
C PHE A 81 10.70 11.31 -14.11
N ILE A 82 9.72 10.97 -13.26
CA ILE A 82 8.50 10.24 -13.65
C ILE A 82 7.77 10.84 -14.88
N PRO A 83 7.60 12.18 -15.04
CA PRO A 83 6.91 12.73 -16.20
C PRO A 83 7.52 12.38 -17.57
N GLN A 84 8.81 12.04 -17.60
CA GLN A 84 9.56 11.66 -18.79
C GLN A 84 9.89 10.17 -18.87
N ALA A 85 9.51 9.41 -17.84
CA ALA A 85 9.75 7.97 -17.78
C ALA A 85 9.04 7.23 -18.91
N LYS A 86 9.77 6.31 -19.53
CA LYS A 86 9.23 5.44 -20.59
C LYS A 86 8.56 4.22 -19.97
N GLN A 87 7.76 3.51 -20.76
CA GLN A 87 7.09 2.27 -20.36
C GLN A 87 8.05 1.25 -19.73
N GLY A 88 9.27 1.13 -20.26
CA GLY A 88 10.31 0.22 -19.74
C GLY A 88 10.61 0.45 -18.26
N PHE A 89 10.70 1.69 -17.81
CA PHE A 89 10.93 2.02 -16.42
C PHE A 89 9.87 1.40 -15.48
N PHE A 90 8.59 1.52 -15.82
CA PHE A 90 7.51 0.94 -15.01
C PHE A 90 7.58 -0.58 -15.01
N ASN A 91 7.90 -1.19 -16.16
CA ASN A 91 8.10 -2.63 -16.26
C ASN A 91 9.26 -3.11 -15.36
N ASP A 92 10.38 -2.40 -15.38
CA ASP A 92 11.57 -2.76 -14.61
C ASP A 92 11.31 -2.62 -13.10
N VAL A 93 10.68 -1.52 -12.66
CA VAL A 93 10.28 -1.34 -11.25
C VAL A 93 9.34 -2.46 -10.81
N GLY A 94 8.33 -2.79 -11.60
CA GLY A 94 7.37 -3.85 -11.26
C GLY A 94 8.02 -5.22 -11.18
N ASN A 95 8.84 -5.59 -12.16
CA ASN A 95 9.52 -6.89 -12.19
C ASN A 95 10.55 -7.00 -11.06
N ASP A 96 11.36 -5.96 -10.81
CA ASP A 96 12.34 -5.95 -9.72
C ASP A 96 11.66 -6.10 -8.36
N TYR A 97 10.53 -5.40 -8.14
CA TYR A 97 9.73 -5.52 -6.92
C TYR A 97 9.17 -6.94 -6.75
N LEU A 98 8.49 -7.46 -7.78
CA LEU A 98 7.86 -8.77 -7.70
C LEU A 98 8.88 -9.89 -7.49
N ASN A 99 10.02 -9.85 -8.17
CA ASN A 99 11.09 -10.83 -7.98
C ASN A 99 11.55 -10.88 -6.52
N ARG A 100 11.84 -9.73 -5.90
CA ARG A 100 12.31 -9.66 -4.51
C ARG A 100 11.25 -10.07 -3.49
N VAL A 101 10.00 -9.67 -3.72
CA VAL A 101 8.92 -9.96 -2.77
C VAL A 101 8.56 -11.45 -2.80
N TRP A 102 8.56 -12.08 -3.98
CA TRP A 102 8.27 -13.51 -4.09
C TRP A 102 9.36 -14.43 -3.51
N GLU A 103 10.58 -13.94 -3.35
CA GLU A 103 11.63 -14.67 -2.61
C GLU A 103 11.29 -14.87 -1.13
N LEU A 104 10.48 -13.97 -0.53
CA LEU A 104 10.07 -14.07 0.87
C LEU A 104 9.12 -15.26 1.12
N SER A 105 8.30 -15.61 0.15
CA SER A 105 7.39 -16.75 0.21
C SER A 105 7.12 -17.34 -1.19
N PRO A 106 8.00 -18.24 -1.68
CA PRO A 106 7.91 -18.75 -3.04
C PRO A 106 6.62 -19.52 -3.36
N ASN A 107 5.95 -20.06 -2.35
CA ASN A 107 4.76 -20.90 -2.50
C ASN A 107 3.43 -20.16 -2.32
N SER A 108 3.45 -18.92 -1.85
CA SER A 108 2.23 -18.14 -1.61
C SER A 108 1.65 -17.59 -2.92
N LYS A 109 0.33 -17.60 -3.04
CA LYS A 109 -0.36 -16.94 -4.16
C LYS A 109 -0.49 -15.45 -3.97
N PHE A 110 -0.57 -15.00 -2.72
CA PHE A 110 -0.71 -13.61 -2.34
C PHE A 110 0.36 -13.24 -1.30
N ILE A 111 0.92 -12.05 -1.44
CA ILE A 111 1.84 -11.46 -0.45
C ILE A 111 1.34 -10.07 -0.11
N SER A 112 1.20 -9.76 1.18
CA SER A 112 0.89 -8.41 1.62
C SER A 112 2.16 -7.64 1.98
N ASP A 113 2.29 -6.46 1.39
CA ASP A 113 3.23 -5.40 1.77
C ASP A 113 2.44 -4.35 2.56
N LYS A 114 2.61 -4.36 3.87
CA LYS A 114 1.91 -3.44 4.76
C LYS A 114 2.84 -2.29 5.12
N MET A 115 3.14 -1.45 4.15
CA MET A 115 3.85 -0.18 4.34
C MET A 115 2.83 0.97 4.26
N PRO A 116 2.39 1.53 5.41
CA PRO A 116 1.36 2.58 5.43
C PRO A 116 1.67 3.72 4.47
N GLY A 117 2.93 4.19 4.42
CA GLY A 117 3.38 5.28 3.57
C GLY A 117 3.32 5.03 2.06
N ASN A 118 3.09 3.81 1.60
CA ASN A 118 2.94 3.52 0.17
C ASN A 118 1.73 4.21 -0.46
N PHE A 119 0.86 4.87 0.32
CA PHE A 119 -0.17 5.74 -0.23
C PHE A 119 0.40 6.89 -1.10
N PHE A 120 1.65 7.29 -0.90
CA PHE A 120 2.32 8.26 -1.78
C PHE A 120 2.61 7.69 -3.17
N ASN A 121 2.72 6.38 -3.30
CA ASN A 121 3.20 5.69 -4.49
C ASN A 121 2.10 5.02 -5.33
N LEU A 122 0.80 5.24 -5.02
CA LEU A 122 -0.29 4.49 -5.66
C LEU A 122 -0.34 4.66 -7.17
N GLY A 123 -0.04 5.85 -7.69
CA GLY A 123 0.05 6.07 -9.14
C GLY A 123 1.19 5.26 -9.79
N LEU A 124 2.32 5.14 -9.10
CA LEU A 124 3.44 4.33 -9.59
C LEU A 124 3.13 2.85 -9.48
N ILE A 125 2.52 2.41 -8.36
CA ILE A 125 2.08 1.01 -8.19
C ILE A 125 1.11 0.64 -9.32
N TYR A 126 0.13 1.49 -9.63
CA TYR A 126 -0.82 1.26 -10.72
C TYR A 126 -0.13 1.05 -12.07
N LEU A 127 0.89 1.87 -12.36
CA LEU A 127 1.61 1.78 -13.63
C LEU A 127 2.61 0.62 -13.68
N ALA A 128 3.26 0.29 -12.56
CA ALA A 128 4.31 -0.73 -12.51
C ALA A 128 3.79 -2.15 -12.23
N ILE A 129 2.69 -2.27 -11.46
CA ILE A 129 2.17 -3.54 -10.96
C ILE A 129 0.64 -3.57 -11.13
N PRO A 130 0.15 -3.67 -12.37
CA PRO A 130 -1.29 -3.50 -12.69
C PRO A 130 -2.21 -4.54 -12.05
N ASN A 131 -1.69 -5.70 -11.64
CA ASN A 131 -2.44 -6.73 -10.92
C ASN A 131 -2.42 -6.55 -9.39
N ALA A 132 -1.79 -5.50 -8.87
CA ALA A 132 -1.77 -5.23 -7.44
C ALA A 132 -3.18 -4.97 -6.89
N LYS A 133 -3.40 -5.39 -5.64
CA LYS A 133 -4.60 -5.04 -4.87
C LYS A 133 -4.24 -4.03 -3.79
N ILE A 134 -4.94 -2.92 -3.76
CA ILE A 134 -4.70 -1.86 -2.78
C ILE A 134 -5.79 -1.88 -1.73
N ILE A 135 -5.37 -1.99 -0.47
CA ILE A 135 -6.26 -1.90 0.69
C ILE A 135 -5.89 -0.65 1.46
N HIS A 136 -6.85 0.26 1.55
CA HIS A 136 -6.70 1.51 2.25
C HIS A 136 -7.37 1.44 3.62
N ALA A 137 -6.56 1.28 4.67
CA ALA A 137 -7.03 1.32 6.05
C ALA A 137 -7.36 2.77 6.43
N MET A 138 -8.60 3.00 6.85
CA MET A 138 -9.11 4.27 7.31
C MET A 138 -9.47 4.18 8.79
N ARG A 139 -9.33 5.27 9.52
CA ARG A 139 -9.75 5.39 10.90
C ARG A 139 -10.15 6.82 11.20
N ASP A 140 -11.00 7.02 12.21
CA ASP A 140 -11.35 8.35 12.67
C ASP A 140 -10.10 9.27 12.76
N PRO A 141 -10.18 10.50 12.22
CA PRO A 141 -9.03 11.43 12.18
C PRO A 141 -8.45 11.72 13.55
N MET A 142 -9.31 11.96 14.56
CA MET A 142 -8.86 12.29 15.91
C MET A 142 -8.19 11.10 16.57
N ASP A 143 -8.76 9.92 16.43
CA ASP A 143 -8.21 8.67 16.96
C ASP A 143 -6.85 8.33 16.33
N SER A 144 -6.74 8.46 14.99
CA SER A 144 -5.49 8.26 14.29
C SER A 144 -4.42 9.25 14.72
N CYS A 145 -4.76 10.55 14.74
CA CYS A 145 -3.82 11.62 15.11
C CYS A 145 -3.38 11.48 16.56
N PHE A 146 -4.31 11.24 17.49
CA PHE A 146 -4.02 11.06 18.90
C PHE A 146 -3.13 9.82 19.15
N SER A 147 -3.45 8.70 18.50
CA SER A 147 -2.65 7.48 18.61
C SER A 147 -1.22 7.64 18.07
N ASN A 148 -1.03 8.48 17.05
CA ASN A 148 0.29 8.85 16.54
C ASN A 148 1.04 9.77 17.52
N TYR A 149 0.36 10.78 18.08
CA TYR A 149 0.95 11.75 19.00
C TYR A 149 1.44 11.11 20.30
N THR A 150 0.72 10.13 20.84
CA THR A 150 1.02 9.46 22.10
C THR A 150 2.05 8.34 21.97
N ARG A 151 2.57 8.07 20.76
CA ARG A 151 3.52 7.00 20.50
C ARG A 151 4.90 7.55 20.18
N LEU A 152 5.92 7.04 20.84
CA LEU A 152 7.30 7.29 20.44
C LEU A 152 7.68 6.29 19.33
N PHE A 153 7.87 6.80 18.14
CA PHE A 153 8.34 6.00 17.01
C PHE A 153 9.88 5.97 16.97
N LYS A 154 10.43 4.82 16.57
CA LYS A 154 11.89 4.64 16.46
C LYS A 154 12.46 5.27 15.18
N ASP A 155 11.65 5.30 14.13
CA ASP A 155 12.04 5.85 12.82
C ASP A 155 11.72 7.34 12.75
N ASP A 156 12.25 8.02 11.72
CA ASP A 156 12.20 9.47 11.53
C ASP A 156 10.78 9.99 11.19
N MET A 157 9.80 9.66 12.05
CA MET A 157 8.40 10.12 11.94
C MET A 157 8.21 11.44 12.69
N ARG A 158 9.02 12.46 12.37
CA ARG A 158 9.06 13.76 13.10
C ARG A 158 7.70 14.48 13.13
N PHE A 159 6.84 14.24 12.17
CA PHE A 159 5.50 14.82 12.16
C PHE A 159 4.65 14.40 13.38
N THR A 160 5.01 13.31 14.07
CA THR A 160 4.26 12.83 15.24
C THR A 160 4.56 13.60 16.54
N TYR A 161 5.57 14.47 16.54
CA TYR A 161 6.01 15.18 17.75
C TYR A 161 5.24 16.47 18.04
N SER A 162 4.35 16.92 17.16
CA SER A 162 3.48 18.05 17.42
C SER A 162 2.08 17.82 16.85
N GLN A 163 1.07 18.32 17.56
CA GLN A 163 -0.33 18.21 17.12
C GLN A 163 -0.57 18.92 15.78
N GLU A 164 0.06 20.07 15.58
CA GLU A 164 -0.02 20.83 14.34
C GLU A 164 0.57 20.03 13.17
N SER A 165 1.78 19.48 13.34
CA SER A 165 2.44 18.68 12.29
C SER A 165 1.66 17.42 11.94
N ILE A 166 1.05 16.75 12.92
CA ILE A 166 0.17 15.60 12.69
C ILE A 166 -1.07 16.04 11.90
N GLY A 167 -1.70 17.14 12.29
CA GLY A 167 -2.88 17.67 11.61
C GLY A 167 -2.57 18.01 10.15
N ASP A 168 -1.43 18.64 9.89
CA ASP A 168 -1.01 18.96 8.52
C ASP A 168 -0.65 17.71 7.71
N TYR A 169 0.01 16.74 8.33
CA TYR A 169 0.28 15.45 7.67
C TYR A 169 -1.03 14.73 7.33
N TYR A 170 -2.01 14.71 8.24
CA TYR A 170 -3.31 14.10 8.01
C TYR A 170 -4.08 14.79 6.87
N LYS A 171 -4.13 16.12 6.86
CA LYS A 171 -4.73 16.89 5.74
C LYS A 171 -4.08 16.55 4.40
N GLY A 172 -2.75 16.46 4.41
CA GLY A 172 -1.99 16.08 3.24
C GLY A 172 -2.28 14.66 2.77
N TYR A 173 -2.33 13.71 3.69
CA TYR A 173 -2.74 12.33 3.40
C TYR A 173 -4.16 12.28 2.82
N HIS A 174 -5.12 12.95 3.42
CA HIS A 174 -6.48 13.01 2.90
C HIS A 174 -6.51 13.59 1.47
N THR A 175 -5.81 14.69 1.25
CA THR A 175 -5.73 15.34 -0.07
C THR A 175 -5.17 14.40 -1.15
N ILE A 176 -4.13 13.63 -0.85
CA ILE A 176 -3.55 12.70 -1.83
C ILE A 176 -4.46 11.48 -2.06
N MET A 177 -5.14 10.98 -1.03
CA MET A 177 -6.09 9.88 -1.19
C MET A 177 -7.32 10.29 -2.01
N ASP A 178 -7.82 11.50 -1.81
CA ASP A 178 -8.89 12.08 -2.66
C ASP A 178 -8.43 12.28 -4.12
N HIS A 179 -7.16 12.59 -4.33
CA HIS A 179 -6.59 12.64 -5.67
C HIS A 179 -6.59 11.25 -6.31
N TRP A 180 -6.10 10.23 -5.62
CA TRP A 180 -6.08 8.86 -6.15
C TRP A 180 -7.46 8.34 -6.52
N LYS A 181 -8.48 8.67 -5.71
CA LYS A 181 -9.87 8.34 -6.02
C LYS A 181 -10.38 8.97 -7.33
N LYS A 182 -9.81 10.10 -7.75
CA LYS A 182 -10.21 10.80 -8.98
C LYS A 182 -9.48 10.32 -10.23
N VAL A 183 -8.24 9.84 -10.07
CA VAL A 183 -7.35 9.56 -11.22
C VAL A 183 -7.10 8.08 -11.45
N LEU A 184 -7.32 7.22 -10.47
CA LEU A 184 -7.18 5.77 -10.60
C LEU A 184 -8.56 5.11 -10.82
N PRO A 185 -8.62 3.89 -11.39
CA PRO A 185 -9.89 3.18 -11.59
C PRO A 185 -10.66 2.96 -10.29
N ASP A 186 -11.99 3.05 -10.34
CA ASP A 186 -12.88 2.97 -9.17
C ASP A 186 -12.65 1.73 -8.29
N ASN A 187 -12.33 0.59 -8.90
CA ASN A 187 -12.13 -0.68 -8.19
C ASN A 187 -10.66 -0.99 -7.89
N PHE A 188 -9.75 -0.01 -8.04
CA PHE A 188 -8.33 -0.24 -7.75
C PHE A 188 -8.02 -0.22 -6.26
N ILE A 189 -8.77 0.55 -5.47
CA ILE A 189 -8.56 0.73 -4.02
C ILE A 189 -9.80 0.25 -3.26
N CYS A 190 -9.61 -0.66 -2.31
CA CYS A 190 -10.62 -1.04 -1.34
C CYS A 190 -10.45 -0.22 -0.06
N HIS A 191 -11.42 0.62 0.25
CA HIS A 191 -11.43 1.39 1.50
C HIS A 191 -12.00 0.55 2.65
N MET A 192 -11.24 0.45 3.75
CA MET A 192 -11.56 -0.37 4.92
C MET A 192 -11.60 0.51 6.19
N PRO A 193 -12.79 1.00 6.61
CA PRO A 193 -12.93 1.70 7.87
C PRO A 193 -12.62 0.77 9.05
N TYR A 194 -11.75 1.21 9.93
CA TYR A 194 -11.32 0.45 11.11
C TYR A 194 -12.46 0.16 12.05
N GLU A 195 -13.34 1.13 12.24
CA GLU A 195 -14.50 1.05 13.11
C GLU A 195 -15.45 -0.05 12.63
N GLU A 196 -15.78 -0.08 11.34
CA GLU A 196 -16.61 -1.13 10.73
C GLU A 196 -15.92 -2.50 10.80
N MET A 197 -14.59 -2.55 10.63
CA MET A 197 -13.82 -3.79 10.75
C MET A 197 -13.93 -4.38 12.17
N ILE A 198 -13.97 -3.55 13.20
CA ILE A 198 -14.11 -4.01 14.59
C ILE A 198 -15.54 -4.42 14.90
N GLU A 199 -16.52 -3.60 14.51
CA GLU A 199 -17.93 -3.83 14.81
C GLU A 199 -18.49 -5.04 14.04
N ASN A 200 -18.07 -5.22 12.79
CA ASN A 200 -18.58 -6.22 11.87
C ASN A 200 -17.45 -7.07 11.23
N THR A 201 -16.55 -7.58 12.07
CA THR A 201 -15.29 -8.24 11.64
C THR A 201 -15.51 -9.30 10.56
N GLU A 202 -16.48 -10.20 10.72
CA GLU A 202 -16.73 -11.26 9.74
C GLU A 202 -17.20 -10.72 8.39
N LYS A 203 -18.12 -9.77 8.39
CA LYS A 203 -18.62 -9.12 7.17
C LYS A 203 -17.51 -8.41 6.42
N GLU A 204 -16.71 -7.64 7.13
CA GLU A 204 -15.61 -6.86 6.54
C GLU A 204 -14.45 -7.75 6.10
N ALA A 205 -14.13 -8.83 6.82
CA ALA A 205 -13.15 -9.81 6.40
C ALA A 205 -13.59 -10.55 5.11
N LYS A 206 -14.87 -10.90 4.98
CA LYS A 206 -15.43 -11.46 3.74
C LYS A 206 -15.37 -10.46 2.58
N ARG A 207 -15.69 -9.18 2.82
CA ARG A 207 -15.56 -8.12 1.81
C ARG A 207 -14.10 -7.95 1.35
N LEU A 208 -13.18 -8.00 2.29
CA LEU A 208 -11.74 -7.88 2.05
C LEU A 208 -11.23 -9.06 1.19
N THR A 209 -11.52 -10.30 1.56
CA THR A 209 -11.11 -11.50 0.80
C THR A 209 -11.74 -11.52 -0.59
N SER A 210 -13.01 -11.16 -0.72
CA SER A 210 -13.71 -11.05 -2.02
C SER A 210 -13.05 -10.01 -2.95
N PHE A 211 -12.67 -8.84 -2.43
CA PHE A 211 -11.97 -7.81 -3.21
C PHE A 211 -10.62 -8.31 -3.77
N ILE A 212 -9.90 -9.08 -2.99
CA ILE A 212 -8.60 -9.64 -3.38
C ILE A 212 -8.76 -10.78 -4.41
N GLY A 213 -9.94 -11.41 -4.45
CA GLY A 213 -10.21 -12.60 -5.26
C GLY A 213 -9.82 -13.89 -4.55
N LEU A 214 -9.92 -13.90 -3.23
CA LEU A 214 -9.74 -15.08 -2.38
C LEU A 214 -11.10 -15.71 -2.03
N ASP A 215 -11.13 -17.03 -1.98
CA ASP A 215 -12.22 -17.73 -1.34
C ASP A 215 -12.25 -17.43 0.16
N TRP A 216 -13.43 -17.53 0.76
CA TRP A 216 -13.55 -17.30 2.20
C TRP A 216 -12.85 -18.40 3.01
N ASP A 217 -11.96 -18.00 3.92
CA ASP A 217 -11.32 -18.88 4.89
C ASP A 217 -11.73 -18.44 6.32
N PRO A 218 -12.43 -19.29 7.11
CA PRO A 218 -12.80 -18.96 8.49
C PRO A 218 -11.61 -18.68 9.41
N ASN A 219 -10.40 -19.09 9.06
CA ASN A 219 -9.18 -18.77 9.81
C ASN A 219 -8.91 -17.26 9.84
N CYS A 220 -9.43 -16.48 8.89
CA CYS A 220 -9.38 -15.02 8.92
C CYS A 220 -10.01 -14.43 10.19
N LEU A 221 -10.96 -15.14 10.84
CA LEU A 221 -11.55 -14.72 12.10
C LEU A 221 -10.74 -15.12 13.33
N LYS A 222 -9.75 -15.98 13.16
CA LYS A 222 -8.84 -16.41 14.22
C LYS A 222 -7.49 -15.68 14.18
N PHE A 223 -7.49 -14.48 13.65
CA PHE A 223 -6.28 -13.66 13.47
C PHE A 223 -5.51 -13.40 14.77
N TYR A 224 -6.18 -13.45 15.92
CA TYR A 224 -5.58 -13.35 17.26
C TYR A 224 -4.74 -14.58 17.67
N ASP A 225 -4.96 -15.73 17.04
CA ASP A 225 -4.17 -16.96 17.25
C ASP A 225 -2.89 -16.99 16.37
N ASN A 226 -2.79 -16.06 15.44
CA ASN A 226 -1.65 -15.97 14.52
C ASN A 226 -0.37 -15.60 15.29
N LYS A 227 0.60 -16.52 15.32
CA LYS A 227 1.87 -16.40 16.07
C LYS A 227 2.93 -15.56 15.35
N ARG A 228 2.58 -14.94 14.24
CA ARG A 228 3.50 -14.10 13.48
C ARG A 228 4.00 -12.94 14.33
N ASN A 229 5.30 -12.66 14.27
CA ASN A 229 5.84 -11.41 14.81
C ASN A 229 5.36 -10.23 13.94
N VAL A 230 4.43 -9.45 14.45
CA VAL A 230 3.94 -8.24 13.80
C VAL A 230 5.06 -7.19 13.77
N LYS A 231 5.67 -6.98 12.62
CA LYS A 231 6.64 -5.90 12.41
C LYS A 231 5.87 -4.60 12.20
N THR A 232 5.83 -3.76 13.22
CA THR A 232 5.33 -2.38 13.13
C THR A 232 6.41 -1.42 13.60
N ALA A 233 6.48 -0.25 12.96
CA ALA A 233 7.34 0.84 13.41
C ALA A 233 7.01 1.30 14.84
#